data_a28131ae15948fc3fa82caf73d66a74b
#
_entry.id   a28131ae15948fc3fa82caf73d66a74b
#
_cell.length_a   1.000
_cell.length_b   1.000
_cell.length_c   1.000
_cell.angle_alpha   90.00
_cell.angle_beta   90.00
_cell.angle_gamma   90.00
#
_symmetry.space_group_name_H-M   'P 1'
#
loop_
_entity.id
_entity.type
_entity.pdbx_description
1 polymer ?
#
loop_
_entity_poly.entity_id
_entity_poly.type
_entity_poly.pdbx_seq_one_letter_code
_entity_poly.pdbx_strand_id
1 'polypeptide(L)'
;ILLIGCSRAAEGFIDRVKANPEWGYRIQGILDDHHPLGFMYHQVPVLGQIAQLQHFLEENTLDEIAVTLGLKEYENLERIVAACEKSGVHTKFIPDYNNIIPTRPYTEDLQGLPVINIRHVPLNDLLNATAKRIMDIIGASVAILVFSPLMALAALLIKVTSPGPVIYSQERVGLHNRPFKMYKFRSMAVQKPSAEKTKWTTPNDPRVTPVGKFIRRTSIDEMPQFFNILKGDMSLVGPRPERPFFVERFKEEIPRYMFKHQVRP
;
A
#
# COMPACT_ATOMS: atom_id res chain seq x y z
N ILE A 1 -6.00 -20.84 -27.61
CA ILE A 1 -4.89 -20.66 -26.67
C ILE A 1 -4.57 -21.98 -25.99
N LEU A 2 -3.27 -22.31 -25.89
CA LEU A 2 -2.75 -23.39 -25.06
C LEU A 2 -2.20 -22.80 -23.76
N LEU A 3 -2.52 -23.39 -22.60
CA LEU A 3 -1.93 -23.03 -21.32
C LEU A 3 -0.78 -23.98 -20.95
N ILE A 4 0.23 -23.49 -20.28
CA ILE A 4 1.35 -24.30 -19.78
C ILE A 4 1.45 -24.14 -18.28
N GLY A 5 1.10 -25.19 -17.54
CA GLY A 5 1.09 -25.28 -16.08
C GLY A 5 -0.29 -25.02 -15.45
N CYS A 6 -0.68 -25.91 -14.55
CA CYS A 6 -1.87 -25.81 -13.71
C CYS A 6 -1.54 -25.06 -12.42
N SER A 7 -1.66 -23.73 -12.44
CA SER A 7 -1.41 -22.86 -11.29
C SER A 7 -2.60 -21.96 -11.00
N ARG A 8 -2.53 -21.18 -9.91
CA ARG A 8 -3.55 -20.14 -9.65
C ARG A 8 -3.56 -19.03 -10.70
N ALA A 9 -2.44 -18.81 -11.40
CA ALA A 9 -2.41 -17.91 -12.54
C ALA A 9 -3.25 -18.48 -13.70
N ALA A 10 -3.17 -19.80 -13.95
CA ALA A 10 -4.03 -20.49 -14.92
C ALA A 10 -5.52 -20.40 -14.53
N GLU A 11 -5.86 -20.70 -13.27
CA GLU A 11 -7.21 -20.53 -12.72
C GLU A 11 -7.74 -19.13 -12.98
N GLY A 12 -6.99 -18.12 -12.53
CA GLY A 12 -7.37 -16.72 -12.69
C GLY A 12 -7.48 -16.28 -14.16
N PHE A 13 -6.73 -16.87 -15.08
CA PHE A 13 -6.84 -16.60 -16.51
C PHE A 13 -8.08 -17.27 -17.12
N ILE A 14 -8.31 -18.55 -16.82
CA ILE A 14 -9.48 -19.30 -17.27
C ILE A 14 -10.78 -18.61 -16.85
N ASP A 15 -10.88 -18.19 -15.57
CA ASP A 15 -12.06 -17.53 -15.04
C ASP A 15 -12.33 -16.20 -15.74
N ARG A 16 -11.28 -15.41 -16.04
CA ARG A 16 -11.42 -14.15 -16.77
C ARG A 16 -11.84 -14.35 -18.22
N VAL A 17 -11.27 -15.34 -18.91
CA VAL A 17 -11.67 -15.68 -20.28
C VAL A 17 -13.13 -16.12 -20.33
N LYS A 18 -13.58 -16.92 -19.37
CA LYS A 18 -14.99 -17.33 -19.27
C LYS A 18 -15.94 -16.18 -18.97
N ALA A 19 -15.50 -15.26 -18.11
CA ALA A 19 -16.29 -14.08 -17.73
C ALA A 19 -16.40 -13.03 -18.84
N ASN A 20 -15.50 -13.06 -19.84
CA ASN A 20 -15.42 -12.07 -20.92
C ASN A 20 -15.34 -12.78 -22.31
N PRO A 21 -16.42 -13.37 -22.78
CA PRO A 21 -16.44 -14.10 -24.06
C PRO A 21 -16.11 -13.21 -25.27
N GLU A 22 -16.35 -11.91 -25.14
CA GLU A 22 -16.05 -10.88 -26.15
C GLU A 22 -14.55 -10.76 -26.47
N TRP A 23 -13.66 -11.26 -25.61
CA TRP A 23 -12.23 -11.32 -25.90
C TRP A 23 -11.87 -12.30 -27.01
N GLY A 24 -12.80 -13.21 -27.37
CA GLY A 24 -12.63 -14.18 -28.44
C GLY A 24 -11.64 -15.31 -28.12
N TYR A 25 -11.16 -15.44 -26.89
CA TYR A 25 -10.25 -16.49 -26.51
C TYR A 25 -10.95 -17.85 -26.37
N ARG A 26 -10.35 -18.89 -26.98
CA ARG A 26 -10.74 -20.29 -26.80
C ARG A 26 -9.56 -21.05 -26.22
N ILE A 27 -9.70 -21.56 -25.02
CA ILE A 27 -8.68 -22.39 -24.39
C ILE A 27 -8.86 -23.82 -24.86
N GLN A 28 -7.89 -24.37 -25.61
CA GLN A 28 -7.90 -25.75 -26.11
C GLN A 28 -7.60 -26.74 -24.99
N GLY A 29 -6.66 -26.40 -24.10
CA GLY A 29 -6.26 -27.27 -23.00
C GLY A 29 -5.01 -26.76 -22.30
N ILE A 30 -4.48 -27.60 -21.42
CA ILE A 30 -3.32 -27.32 -20.59
C ILE A 30 -2.28 -28.42 -20.76
N LEU A 31 -1.01 -28.07 -20.85
CA LEU A 31 0.10 -29.00 -20.64
C LEU A 31 0.60 -28.84 -19.22
N ASP A 32 0.68 -29.95 -18.48
CA ASP A 32 1.04 -29.94 -17.06
C ASP A 32 1.74 -31.23 -16.66
N ASP A 33 2.78 -31.14 -15.81
CA ASP A 33 3.56 -32.31 -15.38
C ASP A 33 2.99 -32.97 -14.10
N HIS A 34 2.06 -32.30 -13.39
CA HIS A 34 1.52 -32.76 -12.11
C HIS A 34 0.17 -33.47 -12.21
N HIS A 35 -0.56 -33.26 -13.29
CA HIS A 35 -1.89 -33.84 -13.48
C HIS A 35 -1.89 -34.82 -14.64
N PRO A 36 -2.66 -35.93 -14.53
CA PRO A 36 -2.74 -36.93 -15.60
C PRO A 36 -3.50 -36.40 -16.83
N LEU A 37 -3.22 -37.02 -17.98
CA LEU A 37 -3.93 -36.76 -19.22
C LEU A 37 -5.44 -36.89 -19.00
N GLY A 38 -6.22 -35.95 -19.52
CA GLY A 38 -7.68 -35.90 -19.40
C GLY A 38 -8.19 -35.34 -18.08
N PHE A 39 -7.34 -34.97 -17.13
CA PHE A 39 -7.76 -34.27 -15.91
C PHE A 39 -8.39 -32.91 -16.25
N MET A 40 -9.53 -32.61 -15.64
CA MET A 40 -10.24 -31.35 -15.89
C MET A 40 -9.86 -30.30 -14.86
N TYR A 41 -9.00 -29.36 -15.25
CA TYR A 41 -8.63 -28.22 -14.42
C TYR A 41 -9.52 -27.02 -14.75
N HIS A 42 -10.38 -26.60 -13.82
CA HIS A 42 -11.37 -25.53 -14.05
C HIS A 42 -12.16 -25.72 -15.38
N GLN A 43 -12.57 -26.97 -15.68
CA GLN A 43 -13.30 -27.38 -16.92
C GLN A 43 -12.45 -27.24 -18.20
N VAL A 44 -11.15 -27.16 -18.11
CA VAL A 44 -10.20 -27.21 -19.22
C VAL A 44 -9.41 -28.52 -19.11
N PRO A 45 -9.33 -29.32 -20.18
CA PRO A 45 -8.64 -30.62 -20.12
C PRO A 45 -7.13 -30.45 -20.11
N VAL A 46 -6.44 -31.30 -19.32
CA VAL A 46 -5.01 -31.51 -19.44
C VAL A 46 -4.73 -32.40 -20.63
N LEU A 47 -3.97 -31.90 -21.60
CA LEU A 47 -3.71 -32.56 -22.89
C LEU A 47 -2.43 -33.38 -22.92
N GLY A 48 -1.56 -33.22 -21.94
CA GLY A 48 -0.29 -33.91 -21.83
C GLY A 48 0.70 -33.24 -20.91
N GLN A 49 1.94 -33.72 -20.94
CA GLN A 49 3.05 -33.17 -20.15
C GLN A 49 3.77 -32.03 -20.89
N ILE A 50 4.41 -31.16 -20.14
CA ILE A 50 5.17 -30.01 -20.67
C ILE A 50 6.31 -30.49 -21.61
N ALA A 51 6.87 -31.68 -21.35
CA ALA A 51 7.89 -32.27 -22.22
C ALA A 51 7.39 -32.53 -23.67
N GLN A 52 6.08 -32.69 -23.88
CA GLN A 52 5.45 -32.89 -25.18
C GLN A 52 5.13 -31.59 -25.93
N LEU A 53 5.46 -30.43 -25.37
CA LEU A 53 5.15 -29.11 -25.93
C LEU A 53 5.60 -28.98 -27.39
N GLN A 54 6.83 -29.36 -27.71
CA GLN A 54 7.35 -29.23 -29.07
C GLN A 54 6.54 -30.07 -30.08
N HIS A 55 6.27 -31.33 -29.74
CA HIS A 55 5.44 -32.22 -30.57
C HIS A 55 4.02 -31.70 -30.73
N PHE A 56 3.44 -31.18 -29.64
CA PHE A 56 2.10 -30.58 -29.67
C PHE A 56 2.02 -29.36 -30.59
N LEU A 57 3.08 -28.54 -30.63
CA LEU A 57 3.16 -27.37 -31.49
C LEU A 57 3.35 -27.74 -32.99
N GLU A 58 3.98 -28.85 -33.28
CA GLU A 58 4.14 -29.35 -34.66
C GLU A 58 2.83 -29.91 -35.23
N GLU A 59 1.98 -30.50 -34.37
CA GLU A 59 0.73 -31.16 -34.82
C GLU A 59 -0.49 -30.23 -34.80
N ASN A 60 -0.44 -29.13 -34.04
CA ASN A 60 -1.59 -28.26 -33.80
C ASN A 60 -1.30 -26.81 -34.21
N THR A 61 -2.26 -26.19 -34.87
CA THR A 61 -2.23 -24.75 -35.14
C THR A 61 -2.77 -23.98 -33.94
N LEU A 62 -1.91 -23.14 -33.35
CA LEU A 62 -2.24 -22.31 -32.20
C LEU A 62 -2.00 -20.83 -32.52
N ASP A 63 -2.88 -19.96 -32.08
CA ASP A 63 -2.70 -18.52 -32.19
C ASP A 63 -1.81 -18.00 -31.07
N GLU A 64 -1.98 -18.52 -29.85
CA GLU A 64 -1.29 -18.04 -28.65
C GLU A 64 -0.99 -19.17 -27.66
N ILE A 65 0.11 -19.00 -26.93
CA ILE A 65 0.48 -19.80 -25.76
C ILE A 65 0.53 -18.89 -24.54
N ALA A 66 -0.06 -19.32 -23.42
CA ALA A 66 0.06 -18.63 -22.15
C ALA A 66 0.79 -19.53 -21.14
N VAL A 67 1.98 -19.10 -20.76
CA VAL A 67 2.78 -19.77 -19.74
C VAL A 67 2.27 -19.34 -18.37
N THR A 68 1.68 -20.28 -17.63
CA THR A 68 1.02 -20.08 -16.34
C THR A 68 1.63 -20.96 -15.24
N LEU A 69 2.93 -21.17 -15.30
CA LEU A 69 3.67 -22.01 -14.34
C LEU A 69 3.54 -21.51 -12.90
N GLY A 70 3.51 -22.44 -11.96
CA GLY A 70 3.74 -22.13 -10.56
C GLY A 70 5.17 -21.69 -10.29
N LEU A 71 5.41 -20.89 -9.26
CA LEU A 71 6.76 -20.36 -8.94
C LEU A 71 7.83 -21.43 -8.78
N LYS A 72 7.46 -22.62 -8.31
CA LYS A 72 8.39 -23.75 -8.14
C LYS A 72 8.82 -24.38 -9.46
N GLU A 73 8.10 -24.10 -10.53
CA GLU A 73 8.32 -24.70 -11.84
C GLU A 73 9.12 -23.80 -12.80
N TYR A 74 9.56 -22.61 -12.31
CA TYR A 74 10.30 -21.65 -13.13
C TYR A 74 11.65 -22.17 -13.63
N GLU A 75 12.18 -23.25 -13.06
CA GLU A 75 13.33 -23.97 -13.58
C GLU A 75 13.14 -24.46 -15.01
N ASN A 76 11.88 -24.75 -15.40
CA ASN A 76 11.51 -25.21 -16.75
C ASN A 76 11.27 -24.04 -17.73
N LEU A 77 11.21 -22.79 -17.24
CA LEU A 77 10.77 -21.64 -18.04
C LEU A 77 11.65 -21.42 -19.29
N GLU A 78 12.96 -21.49 -19.13
CA GLU A 78 13.90 -21.30 -20.24
C GLU A 78 13.65 -22.29 -21.39
N ARG A 79 13.48 -23.59 -21.05
CA ARG A 79 13.19 -24.64 -22.03
C ARG A 79 11.85 -24.42 -22.73
N ILE A 80 10.83 -23.99 -22.00
CA ILE A 80 9.50 -23.71 -22.53
C ILE A 80 9.56 -22.53 -23.49
N VAL A 81 10.19 -21.42 -23.07
CA VAL A 81 10.33 -20.24 -23.90
C VAL A 81 11.09 -20.56 -25.19
N ALA A 82 12.20 -21.31 -25.10
CA ALA A 82 12.95 -21.73 -26.29
C ALA A 82 12.13 -22.59 -27.26
N ALA A 83 11.26 -23.46 -26.76
CA ALA A 83 10.36 -24.26 -27.60
C ALA A 83 9.28 -23.37 -28.26
N CYS A 84 8.72 -22.42 -27.51
CA CYS A 84 7.73 -21.48 -28.04
C CYS A 84 8.33 -20.54 -29.10
N GLU A 85 9.53 -20.02 -28.89
CA GLU A 85 10.25 -19.18 -29.88
C GLU A 85 10.49 -19.89 -31.19
N LYS A 86 10.88 -21.17 -31.12
CA LYS A 86 11.08 -22.01 -32.33
C LYS A 86 9.81 -22.24 -33.13
N SER A 87 8.66 -22.25 -32.46
CA SER A 87 7.36 -22.47 -33.12
C SER A 87 6.82 -21.22 -33.81
N GLY A 88 7.32 -20.04 -33.45
CA GLY A 88 6.80 -18.74 -33.91
C GLY A 88 5.42 -18.37 -33.40
N VAL A 89 4.84 -19.15 -32.48
CA VAL A 89 3.53 -18.88 -31.88
C VAL A 89 3.65 -17.76 -30.83
N HIS A 90 2.73 -16.81 -30.83
CA HIS A 90 2.74 -15.72 -29.86
C HIS A 90 2.63 -16.25 -28.42
N THR A 91 3.63 -15.93 -27.60
CA THR A 91 3.73 -16.46 -26.24
C THR A 91 3.59 -15.36 -25.21
N LYS A 92 2.72 -15.57 -24.22
CA LYS A 92 2.50 -14.70 -23.07
C LYS A 92 2.97 -15.40 -21.80
N PHE A 93 3.59 -14.66 -20.91
CA PHE A 93 3.92 -15.14 -19.57
C PHE A 93 3.00 -14.51 -18.54
N ILE A 94 2.26 -15.33 -17.79
CA ILE A 94 1.34 -14.93 -16.72
C ILE A 94 1.89 -15.44 -15.39
N PRO A 95 2.63 -14.62 -14.65
CA PRO A 95 3.32 -15.06 -13.45
C PRO A 95 2.35 -15.32 -12.29
N ASP A 96 2.60 -16.39 -11.52
CA ASP A 96 1.80 -16.77 -10.35
C ASP A 96 2.30 -16.09 -9.07
N TYR A 97 2.13 -14.78 -8.97
CA TYR A 97 2.50 -14.03 -7.76
C TYR A 97 1.32 -13.48 -6.97
N ASN A 98 0.07 -13.66 -7.43
CA ASN A 98 -1.12 -13.06 -6.82
C ASN A 98 -1.32 -13.46 -5.35
N ASN A 99 -0.79 -14.60 -4.92
CA ASN A 99 -0.87 -15.08 -3.55
C ASN A 99 0.20 -14.49 -2.63
N ILE A 100 1.33 -14.09 -3.22
CA ILE A 100 2.48 -13.53 -2.50
C ILE A 100 2.35 -12.03 -2.43
N ILE A 101 1.88 -11.41 -3.52
CA ILE A 101 1.67 -9.98 -3.62
C ILE A 101 0.16 -9.67 -3.45
N PRO A 102 -0.28 -9.35 -2.22
CA PRO A 102 -1.70 -9.16 -1.91
C PRO A 102 -2.25 -7.78 -2.34
N THR A 103 -1.52 -7.06 -3.17
CA THR A 103 -1.86 -5.74 -3.71
C THR A 103 -1.95 -5.84 -5.24
N ARG A 104 -2.37 -4.76 -5.89
CA ARG A 104 -2.35 -4.70 -7.36
C ARG A 104 -0.93 -4.30 -7.79
N PRO A 105 -0.10 -5.25 -8.22
CA PRO A 105 1.21 -4.93 -8.76
C PRO A 105 1.07 -4.23 -10.11
N TYR A 106 2.06 -3.42 -10.46
CA TYR A 106 2.19 -2.86 -11.80
C TYR A 106 3.60 -3.10 -12.33
N THR A 107 3.71 -3.24 -13.64
CA THR A 107 4.99 -3.43 -14.32
C THR A 107 5.54 -2.09 -14.77
N GLU A 108 6.83 -1.90 -14.59
CA GLU A 108 7.59 -0.75 -15.06
C GLU A 108 8.78 -1.27 -15.86
N ASP A 109 9.12 -0.58 -16.92
CA ASP A 109 10.32 -0.89 -17.71
C ASP A 109 11.43 0.10 -17.34
N LEU A 110 12.51 -0.44 -16.77
CA LEU A 110 13.73 0.32 -16.53
C LEU A 110 14.78 -0.01 -17.60
N GLN A 111 14.68 0.64 -18.75
CA GLN A 111 15.61 0.49 -19.87
C GLN A 111 15.77 -0.97 -20.35
N GLY A 112 14.65 -1.68 -20.52
CA GLY A 112 14.63 -3.08 -20.93
C GLY A 112 14.63 -4.09 -19.78
N LEU A 113 14.72 -3.64 -18.52
CA LEU A 113 14.53 -4.47 -17.35
C LEU A 113 13.09 -4.38 -16.85
N PRO A 114 12.26 -5.44 -16.98
CA PRO A 114 10.91 -5.44 -16.44
C PRO A 114 10.95 -5.52 -14.92
N VAL A 115 10.41 -4.49 -14.25
CA VAL A 115 10.31 -4.42 -12.79
C VAL A 115 8.86 -4.57 -12.39
N ILE A 116 8.58 -5.50 -11.50
CA ILE A 116 7.24 -5.69 -10.92
C ILE A 116 7.20 -4.96 -9.58
N ASN A 117 6.56 -3.81 -9.57
CA ASN A 117 6.32 -3.07 -8.34
C ASN A 117 5.18 -3.71 -7.55
N ILE A 118 5.47 -4.09 -6.31
CA ILE A 118 4.50 -4.77 -5.42
C ILE A 118 3.31 -3.86 -5.12
N ARG A 119 3.49 -2.53 -5.19
CA ARG A 119 2.46 -1.53 -4.87
C ARG A 119 2.58 -0.29 -5.71
N HIS A 120 1.43 0.23 -6.06
CA HIS A 120 1.30 1.58 -6.60
C HIS A 120 0.93 2.55 -5.47
N VAL A 121 1.83 3.47 -5.15
CA VAL A 121 1.56 4.62 -4.28
C VAL A 121 1.56 5.86 -5.18
N PRO A 122 0.40 6.48 -5.45
CA PRO A 122 0.33 7.61 -6.39
C PRO A 122 1.24 8.79 -6.04
N LEU A 123 1.61 8.93 -4.76
CA LEU A 123 2.52 9.97 -4.27
C LEU A 123 4.02 9.62 -4.46
N ASN A 124 4.36 8.47 -5.03
CA ASN A 124 5.73 8.17 -5.47
C ASN A 124 6.04 8.87 -6.81
N ASP A 125 5.00 9.22 -7.58
CA ASP A 125 5.15 10.05 -8.76
C ASP A 125 5.54 11.48 -8.36
N LEU A 126 6.62 11.99 -8.96
CA LEU A 126 7.19 13.30 -8.64
C LEU A 126 6.20 14.46 -8.85
N LEU A 127 5.40 14.39 -9.91
CA LEU A 127 4.40 15.42 -10.21
C LEU A 127 3.30 15.44 -9.13
N ASN A 128 2.76 14.28 -8.79
CA ASN A 128 1.73 14.13 -7.76
C ASN A 128 2.26 14.54 -6.37
N ALA A 129 3.47 14.12 -6.03
CA ALA A 129 4.13 14.49 -4.78
C ALA A 129 4.36 16.00 -4.67
N THR A 130 4.80 16.64 -5.77
CA THR A 130 5.05 18.07 -5.82
C THR A 130 3.75 18.86 -5.75
N ALA A 131 2.74 18.50 -6.54
CA ALA A 131 1.43 19.13 -6.49
C ALA A 131 0.81 19.05 -5.09
N LYS A 132 0.85 17.85 -4.48
CA LYS A 132 0.39 17.64 -3.10
C LYS A 132 1.15 18.52 -2.11
N ARG A 133 2.46 18.65 -2.24
CA ARG A 133 3.29 19.49 -1.36
C ARG A 133 2.95 20.97 -1.49
N ILE A 134 2.73 21.48 -2.70
CA ILE A 134 2.30 22.84 -2.95
C ILE A 134 0.94 23.11 -2.28
N MET A 135 -0.02 22.21 -2.44
CA MET A 135 -1.33 22.32 -1.79
C MET A 135 -1.20 22.33 -0.27
N ASP A 136 -0.35 21.48 0.31
CA ASP A 136 -0.12 21.42 1.75
C ASP A 136 0.48 22.75 2.29
N ILE A 137 1.45 23.32 1.56
CA ILE A 137 2.08 24.62 1.96
C ILE A 137 1.06 25.75 1.86
N ILE A 138 0.36 25.87 0.74
CA ILE A 138 -0.64 26.93 0.55
C ILE A 138 -1.75 26.82 1.59
N GLY A 139 -2.33 25.62 1.73
CA GLY A 139 -3.42 25.40 2.69
C GLY A 139 -3.01 25.64 4.14
N ALA A 140 -1.83 25.15 4.55
CA ALA A 140 -1.33 25.40 5.90
C ALA A 140 -1.01 26.88 6.16
N SER A 141 -0.46 27.59 5.15
CA SER A 141 -0.19 29.04 5.26
C SER A 141 -1.48 29.85 5.41
N VAL A 142 -2.48 29.54 4.58
CA VAL A 142 -3.81 30.18 4.67
C VAL A 142 -4.45 29.87 6.03
N ALA A 143 -4.40 28.61 6.46
CA ALA A 143 -4.95 28.21 7.76
C ALA A 143 -4.28 28.94 8.93
N ILE A 144 -2.96 29.07 8.92
CA ILE A 144 -2.23 29.81 9.95
C ILE A 144 -2.64 31.29 9.94
N LEU A 145 -2.72 31.91 8.75
CA LEU A 145 -3.12 33.32 8.64
C LEU A 145 -4.54 33.55 9.18
N VAL A 146 -5.50 32.75 8.74
CA VAL A 146 -6.92 32.86 9.13
C VAL A 146 -7.14 32.57 10.60
N PHE A 147 -6.51 31.51 11.12
CA PHE A 147 -6.69 31.07 12.50
C PHE A 147 -5.69 31.69 13.50
N SER A 148 -4.75 32.53 13.05
CA SER A 148 -3.77 33.15 13.93
C SER A 148 -4.38 33.93 15.10
N PRO A 149 -5.47 34.74 14.97
CA PRO A 149 -6.09 35.41 16.11
C PRO A 149 -6.64 34.43 17.14
N LEU A 150 -7.28 33.35 16.65
CA LEU A 150 -7.84 32.29 17.51
C LEU A 150 -6.72 31.53 18.23
N MET A 151 -5.63 31.21 17.51
CA MET A 151 -4.44 30.57 18.09
C MET A 151 -3.78 31.44 19.16
N ALA A 152 -3.67 32.75 18.93
CA ALA A 152 -3.13 33.71 19.91
C ALA A 152 -4.01 33.78 21.17
N LEU A 153 -5.34 33.82 20.99
CA LEU A 153 -6.29 33.79 22.10
C LEU A 153 -6.17 32.50 22.92
N ALA A 154 -6.13 31.36 22.24
CA ALA A 154 -5.96 30.06 22.90
C ALA A 154 -4.63 29.99 23.66
N ALA A 155 -3.55 30.47 23.08
CA ALA A 155 -2.23 30.54 23.72
C ALA A 155 -2.27 31.40 25.01
N LEU A 156 -2.92 32.56 24.94
CA LEU A 156 -3.08 33.47 26.09
C LEU A 156 -3.88 32.77 27.21
N LEU A 157 -5.04 32.19 26.88
CA LEU A 157 -5.90 31.49 27.84
C LEU A 157 -5.16 30.33 28.53
N ILE A 158 -4.40 29.52 27.77
CA ILE A 158 -3.59 28.45 28.34
C ILE A 158 -2.50 29.00 29.29
N LYS A 159 -1.85 30.10 28.91
CA LYS A 159 -0.76 30.69 29.70
C LYS A 159 -1.28 31.26 31.02
N VAL A 160 -2.44 31.91 31.01
CA VAL A 160 -3.05 32.53 32.20
C VAL A 160 -3.69 31.47 33.13
N THR A 161 -4.27 30.43 32.59
CA THR A 161 -5.03 29.43 33.38
C THR A 161 -4.18 28.29 33.92
N SER A 162 -2.95 28.09 33.41
CA SER A 162 -2.15 26.95 33.83
C SER A 162 -0.64 27.21 33.66
N PRO A 163 0.20 26.95 34.70
CA PRO A 163 1.65 27.16 34.61
C PRO A 163 2.32 26.18 33.63
N GLY A 164 3.33 26.67 32.89
CA GLY A 164 4.16 25.85 31.98
C GLY A 164 4.09 26.27 30.50
N PRO A 165 4.63 25.47 29.56
CA PRO A 165 4.69 25.81 28.14
C PRO A 165 3.30 25.77 27.51
N VAL A 166 3.03 26.66 26.54
CA VAL A 166 1.75 26.71 25.78
C VAL A 166 1.64 25.57 24.79
N ILE A 167 2.76 25.27 24.12
CA ILE A 167 2.84 24.19 23.14
C ILE A 167 3.33 22.92 23.83
N TYR A 168 2.62 21.87 23.61
CA TYR A 168 2.98 20.49 23.93
C TYR A 168 3.51 19.81 22.67
N SER A 169 4.62 19.10 22.78
CA SER A 169 5.16 18.31 21.66
C SER A 169 5.25 16.85 22.05
N GLN A 170 4.80 15.98 21.15
CA GLN A 170 4.84 14.54 21.34
C GLN A 170 5.46 13.87 20.13
N GLU A 171 6.33 12.90 20.39
CA GLU A 171 6.92 12.08 19.33
C GLU A 171 5.88 11.18 18.69
N ARG A 172 5.84 11.20 17.36
CA ARG A 172 4.96 10.40 16.52
C ARG A 172 5.75 9.81 15.36
N VAL A 173 5.25 8.71 14.79
CA VAL A 173 5.85 8.09 13.62
C VAL A 173 5.19 8.63 12.36
N GLY A 174 6.03 9.11 11.44
CA GLY A 174 5.62 9.71 10.17
C GLY A 174 6.04 8.91 8.94
N LEU A 175 6.29 9.62 7.85
CA LEU A 175 6.72 9.07 6.57
C LEU A 175 7.97 8.21 6.73
N HIS A 176 7.98 7.03 6.07
CA HIS A 176 9.08 6.04 6.12
C HIS A 176 9.52 5.65 7.53
N ASN A 177 8.56 5.57 8.46
CA ASN A 177 8.78 5.26 9.88
C ASN A 177 9.71 6.24 10.62
N ARG A 178 9.93 7.43 10.09
CA ARG A 178 10.78 8.43 10.76
C ARG A 178 9.99 9.12 11.87
N PRO A 179 10.52 9.17 13.09
CA PRO A 179 9.87 9.90 14.18
C PRO A 179 9.95 11.40 13.94
N PHE A 180 8.90 12.12 14.33
CA PHE A 180 8.85 13.57 14.31
C PHE A 180 8.12 14.10 15.55
N LYS A 181 8.33 15.38 15.88
CA LYS A 181 7.67 16.06 17.00
C LYS A 181 6.37 16.71 16.51
N MET A 182 5.23 16.11 16.86
CA MET A 182 3.91 16.68 16.58
C MET A 182 3.56 17.74 17.61
N TYR A 183 3.18 18.93 17.16
CA TYR A 183 2.81 20.06 18.00
C TYR A 183 1.32 20.11 18.28
N LYS A 184 0.97 20.43 19.53
CA LYS A 184 -0.40 20.71 19.96
C LYS A 184 -0.40 21.82 21.00
N PHE A 185 -1.52 22.50 21.17
CA PHE A 185 -1.72 23.29 22.38
C PHE A 185 -1.86 22.37 23.59
N ARG A 186 -1.27 22.81 24.70
CA ARG A 186 -1.39 22.08 25.96
C ARG A 186 -2.81 22.15 26.50
N SER A 187 -3.45 21.00 26.59
CA SER A 187 -4.81 20.84 27.12
C SER A 187 -4.86 20.15 28.47
N MET A 188 -3.71 19.72 28.99
CA MET A 188 -3.56 19.00 30.26
C MET A 188 -2.53 19.65 31.16
N ALA A 189 -2.62 19.45 32.46
CA ALA A 189 -1.62 19.84 33.42
C ALA A 189 -0.28 19.11 33.14
N VAL A 190 0.84 19.82 33.40
CA VAL A 190 2.18 19.26 33.18
C VAL A 190 2.43 18.09 34.12
N GLN A 191 2.88 16.97 33.57
CA GLN A 191 3.21 15.75 34.30
C GLN A 191 4.69 15.39 34.18
N LYS A 192 5.16 14.53 35.09
CA LYS A 192 6.50 13.91 34.99
C LYS A 192 6.60 13.05 33.73
N PRO A 193 7.72 13.09 32.98
CA PRO A 193 7.86 12.40 31.68
C PRO A 193 7.65 10.89 31.68
N SER A 194 7.83 10.24 32.84
CA SER A 194 7.74 8.77 32.98
C SER A 194 6.30 8.22 32.86
N ALA A 195 5.28 9.04 33.15
CA ALA A 195 3.88 8.58 33.18
C ALA A 195 3.17 8.64 31.81
N GLU A 196 3.76 9.32 30.83
CA GLU A 196 3.10 9.60 29.54
C GLU A 196 3.31 8.54 28.46
N LYS A 197 4.33 7.70 28.59
CA LYS A 197 4.79 6.86 27.47
C LYS A 197 3.81 5.75 27.05
N THR A 198 2.98 5.25 27.97
CA THR A 198 2.20 4.01 27.74
C THR A 198 0.70 4.13 27.97
N LYS A 199 0.18 5.22 28.57
CA LYS A 199 -1.24 5.35 28.89
C LYS A 199 -2.02 6.07 27.78
N TRP A 200 -3.17 5.53 27.42
CA TRP A 200 -4.17 6.23 26.62
C TRP A 200 -4.89 7.28 27.45
N THR A 201 -5.34 8.34 26.80
CA THR A 201 -6.24 9.31 27.44
C THR A 201 -7.63 8.71 27.52
N THR A 202 -8.21 8.63 28.72
CA THR A 202 -9.58 8.13 28.93
C THR A 202 -10.60 9.28 28.86
N PRO A 203 -11.88 8.97 28.57
CA PRO A 203 -12.96 9.95 28.77
C PRO A 203 -12.95 10.46 30.20
N ASN A 204 -13.07 11.78 30.39
CA ASN A 204 -13.04 12.47 31.70
C ASN A 204 -11.72 12.36 32.48
N ASP A 205 -10.59 12.35 31.78
CA ASP A 205 -9.27 12.37 32.38
C ASP A 205 -9.09 13.60 33.30
N PRO A 206 -8.82 13.43 34.61
CA PRO A 206 -8.74 14.52 35.58
C PRO A 206 -7.59 15.51 35.31
N ARG A 207 -6.67 15.18 34.42
CA ARG A 207 -5.55 16.03 34.03
C ARG A 207 -5.96 17.14 33.07
N VAL A 208 -7.14 17.03 32.45
CA VAL A 208 -7.61 18.01 31.47
C VAL A 208 -8.05 19.29 32.18
N THR A 209 -7.45 20.42 31.78
CA THR A 209 -7.84 21.71 32.31
C THR A 209 -9.20 22.17 31.76
N PRO A 210 -9.95 23.09 32.43
CA PRO A 210 -11.22 23.60 31.90
C PRO A 210 -11.07 24.20 30.49
N VAL A 211 -10.04 25.01 30.24
CA VAL A 211 -9.68 25.54 28.92
C VAL A 211 -9.30 24.40 27.98
N GLY A 212 -8.54 23.42 28.47
CA GLY A 212 -8.17 22.21 27.73
C GLY A 212 -9.38 21.41 27.25
N LYS A 213 -10.43 21.29 28.06
CA LYS A 213 -11.69 20.63 27.69
C LYS A 213 -12.36 21.32 26.50
N PHE A 214 -12.39 22.66 26.51
CA PHE A 214 -12.97 23.45 25.43
C PHE A 214 -12.18 23.30 24.13
N ILE A 215 -10.83 23.53 24.16
CA ILE A 215 -10.00 23.50 22.96
C ILE A 215 -9.92 22.10 22.34
N ARG A 216 -10.03 21.03 23.14
CA ARG A 216 -10.12 19.64 22.63
C ARG A 216 -11.45 19.35 21.97
N ARG A 217 -12.56 19.84 22.54
CA ARG A 217 -13.89 19.66 21.95
C ARG A 217 -14.03 20.36 20.61
N THR A 218 -13.33 21.46 20.42
CA THR A 218 -13.33 22.27 19.19
C THR A 218 -12.15 21.98 18.27
N SER A 219 -11.29 21.02 18.61
CA SER A 219 -10.05 20.68 17.90
C SER A 219 -9.06 21.85 17.73
N ILE A 220 -9.24 22.94 18.47
CA ILE A 220 -8.30 24.08 18.49
C ILE A 220 -6.92 23.65 18.97
N ASP A 221 -6.87 22.64 19.85
CA ASP A 221 -5.60 22.09 20.35
C ASP A 221 -4.72 21.49 19.25
N GLU A 222 -5.27 21.12 18.10
CA GLU A 222 -4.53 20.55 16.98
C GLU A 222 -4.01 21.60 15.97
N MET A 223 -4.44 22.87 16.07
CA MET A 223 -4.03 23.94 15.14
C MET A 223 -2.51 24.12 15.00
N PRO A 224 -1.68 23.97 16.06
CA PRO A 224 -0.22 24.03 15.91
C PRO A 224 0.36 22.98 14.95
N GLN A 225 -0.39 21.96 14.54
CA GLN A 225 0.05 20.99 13.54
C GLN A 225 0.20 21.61 12.14
N PHE A 226 -0.41 22.76 11.86
CA PHE A 226 -0.15 23.49 10.61
C PHE A 226 1.34 23.85 10.45
N PHE A 227 2.05 24.08 11.55
CA PHE A 227 3.50 24.26 11.51
C PHE A 227 4.26 22.96 11.17
N ASN A 228 3.76 21.79 11.58
CA ASN A 228 4.32 20.51 11.15
C ASN A 228 4.09 20.29 9.64
N ILE A 229 2.94 20.74 9.11
CA ILE A 229 2.67 20.65 7.68
C ILE A 229 3.63 21.54 6.89
N LEU A 230 3.87 22.78 7.32
CA LEU A 230 4.85 23.67 6.68
C LEU A 230 6.27 23.10 6.73
N LYS A 231 6.66 22.49 7.84
CA LYS A 231 7.95 21.78 7.94
C LYS A 231 8.06 20.58 6.99
N GLY A 232 6.94 19.97 6.63
CA GLY A 232 6.91 18.76 5.81
C GLY A 232 6.86 17.46 6.61
N ASP A 233 6.68 17.54 7.93
CA ASP A 233 6.48 16.37 8.80
C ASP A 233 5.10 15.76 8.60
N MET A 234 4.09 16.59 8.26
CA MET A 234 2.68 16.23 8.09
C MET A 234 2.11 16.78 6.79
N SER A 235 0.90 16.34 6.47
CA SER A 235 0.08 16.80 5.36
C SER A 235 -1.31 17.23 5.87
N LEU A 236 -2.02 18.10 5.13
CA LEU A 236 -3.41 18.48 5.45
C LEU A 236 -4.35 17.27 5.41
N VAL A 237 -4.09 16.35 4.51
CA VAL A 237 -4.84 15.11 4.38
C VAL A 237 -3.84 13.96 4.39
N GLY A 238 -3.88 13.16 5.43
CA GLY A 238 -2.99 12.02 5.63
C GLY A 238 -3.49 11.09 6.74
N PRO A 239 -2.87 9.92 6.90
CA PRO A 239 -3.21 9.00 7.96
C PRO A 239 -2.79 9.56 9.33
N ARG A 240 -3.56 9.23 10.37
CA ARG A 240 -3.26 9.70 11.73
C ARG A 240 -1.92 9.13 12.21
N PRO A 241 -0.95 9.98 12.62
CA PRO A 241 0.33 9.51 13.17
C PRO A 241 0.14 8.95 14.57
N GLU A 242 0.79 7.81 14.85
CA GLU A 242 0.73 7.16 16.15
C GLU A 242 2.05 7.27 16.90
N ARG A 243 2.01 7.04 18.23
CA ARG A 243 3.22 7.00 19.08
C ARG A 243 4.05 5.77 18.75
N PRO A 244 5.39 5.82 18.81
CA PRO A 244 6.26 4.68 18.49
C PRO A 244 5.86 3.40 19.23
N PHE A 245 5.55 3.47 20.50
CA PHE A 245 5.09 2.33 21.30
C PHE A 245 3.88 1.60 20.70
N PHE A 246 2.89 2.36 20.21
CA PHE A 246 1.70 1.74 19.61
C PHE A 246 1.95 1.24 18.19
N VAL A 247 2.84 1.89 17.44
CA VAL A 247 3.24 1.42 16.11
C VAL A 247 3.89 0.04 16.23
N GLU A 248 4.81 -0.15 17.20
CA GLU A 248 5.45 -1.44 17.43
C GLU A 248 4.45 -2.55 17.76
N ARG A 249 3.44 -2.23 18.55
CA ARG A 249 2.38 -3.19 18.88
C ARG A 249 1.46 -3.46 17.67
N PHE A 250 1.00 -2.43 16.99
CA PHE A 250 0.03 -2.57 15.89
C PHE A 250 0.62 -3.23 14.65
N LYS A 251 1.94 -3.12 14.40
CA LYS A 251 2.56 -3.81 13.28
C LYS A 251 2.48 -5.32 13.39
N GLU A 252 2.48 -5.86 14.63
CA GLU A 252 2.35 -7.30 14.90
C GLU A 252 0.88 -7.75 14.88
N GLU A 253 -0.04 -6.92 15.39
CA GLU A 253 -1.45 -7.27 15.55
C GLU A 253 -2.28 -7.04 14.28
N ILE A 254 -1.92 -6.04 13.45
CA ILE A 254 -2.75 -5.62 12.32
C ILE A 254 -2.01 -5.84 11.00
N PRO A 255 -2.48 -6.79 10.16
CA PRO A 255 -1.90 -6.99 8.85
C PRO A 255 -1.86 -5.68 8.03
N ARG A 256 -0.72 -5.40 7.40
CA ARG A 256 -0.51 -4.23 6.53
C ARG A 256 -0.58 -2.87 7.25
N TYR A 257 -0.54 -2.83 8.57
CA TYR A 257 -0.57 -1.58 9.34
C TYR A 257 0.49 -0.57 8.90
N MET A 258 1.69 -1.05 8.55
CA MET A 258 2.84 -0.22 8.16
C MET A 258 2.64 0.53 6.84
N PHE A 259 1.62 0.20 6.05
CA PHE A 259 1.36 0.84 4.76
C PHE A 259 1.02 2.32 4.88
N LYS A 260 0.40 2.71 5.97
CA LYS A 260 0.08 4.12 6.22
C LYS A 260 1.32 5.02 6.32
N HIS A 261 2.50 4.45 6.61
CA HIS A 261 3.75 5.21 6.71
C HIS A 261 4.46 5.41 5.35
N GLN A 262 3.84 5.00 4.25
CA GLN A 262 4.33 5.30 2.90
C GLN A 262 3.92 6.69 2.41
N VAL A 263 3.03 7.34 3.13
CA VAL A 263 2.60 8.72 2.88
C VAL A 263 2.76 9.56 4.16
N ARG A 264 2.81 10.89 3.99
CA ARG A 264 2.86 11.79 5.15
C ARG A 264 1.55 11.73 5.94
N PRO A 265 1.66 11.70 7.26
CA PRO A 265 0.50 11.75 8.13
C PRO A 265 -0.24 13.08 8.05
#